data_44dc31c0a0aef06ee064ea12af0a4a6b
#
_entry.id   44dc31c0a0aef06ee064ea12af0a4a6b
#
_cell.length_a   1.000
_cell.length_b   1.000
_cell.length_c   1.000
_cell.angle_alpha   90.00
_cell.angle_beta   90.00
_cell.angle_gamma   90.00
#
_symmetry.space_group_name_H-M   'P 1'
#
loop_
_entity.id
_entity.type
_entity.pdbx_description
1 polymer ?
#
loop_
_entity_poly.entity_id
_entity_poly.type
_entity_poly.pdbx_seq_one_letter_code
_entity_poly.pdbx_strand_id
1 'polypeptide(L)'
;RMAASRLPGKPLADIHGRPMIAHVLDRAREAGIGPLAVACAEEEIAAAARAAGAQTVLVADDVPSGTDRVQRAMKALDPAGEFDVVVNLQGDFPTIRPETLRAVLAPLEDPSVDIGTLVCPIANEAEAHTDSFVKCACAFTGDAMVAPALYFSRLPIPWGEGPRWHH
;
A
#
# COMPACT_ATOMS: atom_id res chain seq x y z
N ARG A 1 7.90 -1.87 9.67
CA ARG A 1 8.74 -2.72 10.52
C ARG A 1 10.18 -2.22 10.51
N MET A 2 10.81 -2.15 11.70
CA MET A 2 12.24 -1.83 11.82
C MET A 2 13.15 -2.92 11.23
N ALA A 3 12.70 -4.16 11.22
CA ALA A 3 13.43 -5.34 10.74
C ALA A 3 13.36 -5.56 9.22
N ALA A 4 13.28 -4.49 8.42
CA ALA A 4 13.38 -4.61 6.96
C ALA A 4 14.80 -5.06 6.58
N SER A 5 14.95 -6.20 5.92
CA SER A 5 16.25 -6.81 5.63
C SER A 5 17.17 -5.94 4.74
N ARG A 6 16.60 -5.07 3.89
CA ARG A 6 17.36 -4.19 2.98
C ARG A 6 17.69 -2.82 3.57
N LEU A 7 16.85 -2.30 4.46
CA LEU A 7 17.05 -1.01 5.12
C LEU A 7 16.39 -1.06 6.52
N PRO A 8 17.13 -1.44 7.56
CA PRO A 8 16.64 -1.40 8.94
C PRO A 8 16.18 0.02 9.30
N GLY A 9 15.08 0.13 10.02
CA GLY A 9 14.54 1.43 10.40
C GLY A 9 13.97 2.26 9.26
N LYS A 10 13.68 1.66 8.10
CA LYS A 10 13.20 2.33 6.88
C LYS A 10 12.12 3.40 7.13
N PRO A 11 11.06 3.19 7.95
CA PRO A 11 10.04 4.22 8.18
C PRO A 11 10.58 5.49 8.87
N LEU A 12 11.70 5.37 9.58
CA LEU A 12 12.37 6.47 10.29
C LEU A 12 13.57 7.04 9.53
N ALA A 13 13.89 6.50 8.35
CA ALA A 13 14.98 7.02 7.52
C ALA A 13 14.75 8.50 7.23
N ASP A 14 15.82 9.31 7.42
CA ASP A 14 15.77 10.73 7.18
C ASP A 14 15.64 11.04 5.69
N ILE A 15 14.66 11.87 5.35
CA ILE A 15 14.49 12.46 4.03
C ILE A 15 14.33 13.97 4.25
N HIS A 16 15.38 14.74 3.92
CA HIS A 16 15.39 16.19 4.09
C HIS A 16 15.01 16.66 5.49
N GLY A 17 15.57 16.03 6.53
CA GLY A 17 15.34 16.43 7.93
C GLY A 17 14.04 15.91 8.55
N ARG A 18 13.33 15.02 7.86
CA ARG A 18 12.05 14.43 8.34
C ARG A 18 12.05 12.92 8.11
N PRO A 19 11.45 12.12 9.02
CA PRO A 19 11.35 10.69 8.82
C PRO A 19 10.46 10.33 7.62
N MET A 20 10.81 9.27 6.90
CA MET A 20 10.08 8.80 5.71
C MET A 20 8.57 8.69 5.95
N ILE A 21 8.15 8.16 7.11
CA ILE A 21 6.74 8.00 7.44
C ILE A 21 5.98 9.33 7.44
N ALA A 22 6.63 10.44 7.81
CA ALA A 22 5.99 11.77 7.78
C ALA A 22 5.66 12.21 6.34
N HIS A 23 6.54 11.92 5.38
CA HIS A 23 6.29 12.21 3.97
C HIS A 23 5.14 11.36 3.42
N VAL A 24 5.08 10.07 3.77
CA VAL A 24 3.96 9.18 3.38
C VAL A 24 2.64 9.72 3.93
N LEU A 25 2.61 10.16 5.18
CA LEU A 25 1.42 10.74 5.81
C LEU A 25 0.97 12.03 5.14
N ASP A 26 1.90 12.88 4.69
CA ASP A 26 1.55 14.09 3.95
C ASP A 26 0.88 13.76 2.62
N ARG A 27 1.41 12.78 1.86
CA ARG A 27 0.78 12.32 0.62
C ARG A 27 -0.62 11.74 0.85
N ALA A 28 -0.78 10.97 1.91
CA ALA A 28 -2.08 10.41 2.28
C ALA A 28 -3.10 11.50 2.67
N ARG A 29 -2.68 12.56 3.39
CA ARG A 29 -3.55 13.71 3.68
C ARG A 29 -3.97 14.46 2.43
N GLU A 30 -3.03 14.71 1.52
CA GLU A 30 -3.32 15.37 0.24
C GLU A 30 -4.28 14.55 -0.63
N ALA A 31 -4.30 13.23 -0.49
CA ALA A 31 -5.29 12.40 -1.15
C ALA A 31 -6.71 12.66 -0.65
N GLY A 32 -6.90 13.02 0.62
CA GLY A 32 -8.19 13.41 1.17
C GLY A 32 -9.24 12.29 1.18
N ILE A 33 -8.81 11.02 1.26
CA ILE A 33 -9.70 9.86 1.18
C ILE A 33 -10.49 9.68 2.48
N GLY A 34 -9.86 9.94 3.64
CA GLY A 34 -10.47 9.74 4.94
C GLY A 34 -9.50 9.94 6.10
N PRO A 35 -9.89 9.57 7.32
CA PRO A 35 -9.02 9.62 8.48
C PRO A 35 -7.76 8.78 8.30
N LEU A 36 -6.65 9.22 8.94
CA LEU A 36 -5.35 8.56 8.82
C LEU A 36 -4.94 7.94 10.15
N ALA A 37 -4.51 6.68 10.08
CA ALA A 37 -3.89 6.00 11.20
C ALA A 37 -2.65 5.22 10.76
N VAL A 38 -1.68 5.07 11.66
CA VAL A 38 -0.48 4.25 11.46
C VAL A 38 -0.55 3.04 12.37
N ALA A 39 -0.59 1.85 11.76
CA ALA A 39 -0.47 0.58 12.45
C ALA A 39 1.00 0.13 12.44
N CYS A 40 1.65 0.11 13.59
CA CYS A 40 3.06 -0.27 13.75
C CYS A 40 3.26 -1.14 14.99
N ALA A 41 4.41 -1.80 15.09
CA ALA A 41 4.75 -2.58 16.27
C ALA A 41 5.68 -1.80 17.20
N GLU A 42 6.45 -0.86 16.65
CA GLU A 42 7.52 -0.17 17.34
C GLU A 42 7.08 1.22 17.79
N GLU A 43 7.35 1.54 19.06
CA GLU A 43 6.98 2.83 19.65
C GLU A 43 7.69 4.02 18.98
N GLU A 44 8.90 3.83 18.47
CA GLU A 44 9.64 4.87 17.77
C GLU A 44 8.92 5.31 16.47
N ILE A 45 8.34 4.35 15.74
CA ILE A 45 7.53 4.64 14.55
C ILE A 45 6.23 5.34 14.97
N ALA A 46 5.59 4.87 16.04
CA ALA A 46 4.37 5.49 16.55
C ALA A 46 4.63 6.93 17.01
N ALA A 47 5.73 7.18 17.70
CA ALA A 47 6.11 8.53 18.13
C ALA A 47 6.34 9.48 16.94
N ALA A 48 7.06 9.03 15.90
CA ALA A 48 7.28 9.81 14.69
C ALA A 48 5.97 10.10 13.93
N ALA A 49 5.06 9.13 13.87
CA ALA A 49 3.75 9.29 13.23
C ALA A 49 2.85 10.26 14.01
N ARG A 50 2.83 10.17 15.36
CA ARG A 50 2.12 11.14 16.21
C ARG A 50 2.68 12.56 16.07
N ALA A 51 4.00 12.69 16.03
CA ALA A 51 4.65 13.98 15.80
C ALA A 51 4.27 14.58 14.43
N ALA A 52 4.00 13.72 13.45
CA ALA A 52 3.46 14.11 12.15
C ALA A 52 1.92 14.26 12.15
N GLY A 53 1.24 14.20 13.30
CA GLY A 53 -0.19 14.44 13.46
C GLY A 53 -1.09 13.28 13.01
N ALA A 54 -0.59 12.04 13.01
CA ALA A 54 -1.41 10.86 12.72
C ALA A 54 -1.84 10.13 14.00
N GLN A 55 -3.01 9.52 13.97
CA GLN A 55 -3.40 8.53 14.96
C GLN A 55 -2.53 7.29 14.83
N THR A 56 -2.22 6.61 15.93
CA THR A 56 -1.38 5.42 15.91
C THR A 56 -2.00 4.27 16.70
N VAL A 57 -1.82 3.07 16.18
CA VAL A 57 -2.19 1.83 16.87
C VAL A 57 -0.97 0.93 16.93
N LEU A 58 -0.56 0.57 18.14
CA LEU A 58 0.48 -0.44 18.36
C LEU A 58 -0.14 -1.82 18.17
N VAL A 59 0.37 -2.55 17.20
CA VAL A 59 -0.03 -3.91 16.89
C VAL A 59 1.21 -4.79 17.02
N ALA A 60 1.16 -5.79 17.88
CA ALA A 60 2.28 -6.69 18.12
C ALA A 60 2.87 -7.28 16.82
N ASP A 61 4.14 -7.66 16.86
CA ASP A 61 4.92 -8.05 15.68
C ASP A 61 4.60 -9.47 15.15
N ASP A 62 3.79 -10.23 15.90
CA ASP A 62 3.37 -11.61 15.62
C ASP A 62 2.35 -11.76 14.48
N VAL A 63 2.10 -10.72 13.71
CA VAL A 63 1.16 -10.76 12.58
C VAL A 63 1.83 -11.26 11.30
N PRO A 64 1.18 -12.16 10.53
CA PRO A 64 1.74 -12.75 9.32
C PRO A 64 2.07 -11.72 8.23
N SER A 65 1.22 -10.71 8.05
CA SER A 65 1.34 -9.72 6.97
C SER A 65 1.04 -8.28 7.42
N GLY A 66 1.34 -7.32 6.53
CA GLY A 66 0.92 -5.93 6.70
C GLY A 66 -0.60 -5.76 6.71
N THR A 67 -1.30 -6.55 5.91
CA THR A 67 -2.76 -6.54 5.86
C THR A 67 -3.37 -7.00 7.19
N ASP A 68 -2.83 -8.07 7.79
CA ASP A 68 -3.26 -8.53 9.13
C ASP A 68 -3.04 -7.45 10.18
N ARG A 69 -1.93 -6.69 10.09
CA ARG A 69 -1.65 -5.57 10.98
C ARG A 69 -2.71 -4.47 10.84
N VAL A 70 -3.04 -4.10 9.62
CA VAL A 70 -4.09 -3.10 9.34
C VAL A 70 -5.43 -3.60 9.86
N GLN A 71 -5.78 -4.86 9.62
CA GLN A 71 -7.03 -5.43 10.13
C GLN A 71 -7.12 -5.39 11.65
N ARG A 72 -6.04 -5.73 12.38
CA ARG A 72 -6.01 -5.63 13.85
C ARG A 72 -6.16 -4.18 14.32
N ALA A 73 -5.48 -3.25 13.64
CA ALA A 73 -5.61 -1.83 13.96
C ALA A 73 -7.04 -1.32 13.73
N MET A 74 -7.67 -1.71 12.63
CA MET A 74 -9.05 -1.32 12.31
C MET A 74 -10.05 -1.80 13.36
N LYS A 75 -9.92 -3.02 13.89
CA LYS A 75 -10.76 -3.50 14.98
C LYS A 75 -10.70 -2.64 16.23
N ALA A 76 -9.57 -1.97 16.48
CA ALA A 76 -9.41 -1.06 17.61
C ALA A 76 -9.89 0.36 17.31
N LEU A 77 -9.74 0.82 16.05
CA LEU A 77 -10.08 2.16 15.61
C LEU A 77 -11.57 2.32 15.29
N ASP A 78 -12.15 1.28 14.75
CA ASP A 78 -13.54 1.25 14.27
C ASP A 78 -14.26 -0.01 14.77
N PRO A 79 -14.51 -0.12 16.09
CA PRO A 79 -15.22 -1.27 16.65
C PRO A 79 -16.70 -1.34 16.22
N ALA A 80 -17.27 -0.22 15.76
CA ALA A 80 -18.65 -0.15 15.30
C ALA A 80 -18.81 -0.49 13.80
N GLY A 81 -17.70 -0.51 13.03
CA GLY A 81 -17.74 -0.78 11.59
C GLY A 81 -18.37 0.35 10.79
N GLU A 82 -17.98 1.59 11.08
CA GLU A 82 -18.51 2.79 10.42
C GLU A 82 -17.82 3.08 9.08
N PHE A 83 -16.64 2.48 8.83
CA PHE A 83 -15.91 2.66 7.58
C PHE A 83 -16.21 1.54 6.59
N ASP A 84 -16.71 1.90 5.42
CA ASP A 84 -17.01 0.97 4.33
C ASP A 84 -15.75 0.49 3.61
N VAL A 85 -14.69 1.32 3.58
CA VAL A 85 -13.44 1.05 2.86
C VAL A 85 -12.23 1.36 3.70
N VAL A 86 -11.23 0.48 3.64
CA VAL A 86 -9.92 0.66 4.28
C VAL A 86 -8.83 0.66 3.23
N VAL A 87 -8.11 1.77 3.09
CA VAL A 87 -6.96 1.87 2.19
C VAL A 87 -5.67 1.51 2.95
N ASN A 88 -5.04 0.41 2.57
CA ASN A 88 -3.76 -0.02 3.13
C ASN A 88 -2.61 0.61 2.34
N LEU A 89 -2.05 1.72 2.84
CA LEU A 89 -0.87 2.37 2.26
C LEU A 89 0.40 1.90 2.97
N GLN A 90 1.34 1.35 2.20
CA GLN A 90 2.64 0.96 2.74
C GLN A 90 3.47 2.19 3.13
N GLY A 91 4.14 2.12 4.29
CA GLY A 91 4.91 3.23 4.88
C GLY A 91 6.25 3.54 4.19
N ASP A 92 6.45 3.07 2.96
CA ASP A 92 7.67 3.25 2.18
C ASP A 92 7.43 3.86 0.78
N PHE A 93 6.31 4.54 0.61
CA PHE A 93 5.97 5.32 -0.59
C PHE A 93 5.96 6.84 -0.33
N PRO A 94 7.11 7.48 0.02
CA PRO A 94 7.14 8.89 0.39
C PRO A 94 6.82 9.85 -0.77
N THR A 95 6.89 9.36 -2.00
CA THR A 95 6.66 10.15 -3.23
C THR A 95 5.40 9.75 -3.99
N ILE A 96 4.54 8.90 -3.40
CA ILE A 96 3.29 8.51 -4.06
C ILE A 96 2.43 9.75 -4.34
N ARG A 97 1.86 9.82 -5.52
CA ARG A 97 1.00 10.94 -5.88
C ARG A 97 -0.39 10.76 -5.25
N PRO A 98 -1.00 11.82 -4.72
CA PRO A 98 -2.36 11.77 -4.16
C PRO A 98 -3.42 11.21 -5.12
N GLU A 99 -3.28 11.51 -6.43
CA GLU A 99 -4.17 11.00 -7.48
C GLU A 99 -4.08 9.47 -7.59
N THR A 100 -2.88 8.93 -7.45
CA THR A 100 -2.65 7.48 -7.45
C THR A 100 -3.34 6.81 -6.27
N LEU A 101 -3.30 7.43 -5.09
CA LEU A 101 -4.03 6.92 -3.93
C LEU A 101 -5.55 6.95 -4.14
N ARG A 102 -6.09 8.02 -4.73
CA ARG A 102 -7.51 8.09 -5.06
C ARG A 102 -7.94 7.04 -6.08
N ALA A 103 -7.07 6.73 -7.05
CA ALA A 103 -7.36 5.77 -8.11
C ALA A 103 -7.63 4.35 -7.58
N VAL A 104 -7.11 3.97 -6.39
CA VAL A 104 -7.37 2.64 -5.80
C VAL A 104 -8.85 2.43 -5.45
N LEU A 105 -9.62 3.50 -5.31
CA LEU A 105 -11.04 3.43 -4.98
C LEU A 105 -11.94 3.16 -6.21
N ALA A 106 -11.46 3.48 -7.41
CA ALA A 106 -12.27 3.36 -8.63
C ALA A 106 -12.85 1.94 -8.86
N PRO A 107 -12.12 0.83 -8.62
CA PRO A 107 -12.72 -0.50 -8.75
C PRO A 107 -13.90 -0.75 -7.83
N LEU A 108 -13.94 -0.11 -6.66
CA LEU A 108 -14.96 -0.29 -5.62
C LEU A 108 -16.28 0.44 -5.93
N GLU A 109 -16.35 1.19 -7.03
CA GLU A 109 -17.62 1.74 -7.55
C GLU A 109 -18.54 0.62 -8.06
N ASP A 110 -17.98 -0.54 -8.43
CA ASP A 110 -18.73 -1.75 -8.72
C ASP A 110 -18.98 -2.53 -7.41
N PRO A 111 -20.24 -2.70 -6.98
CA PRO A 111 -20.57 -3.37 -5.72
C PRO A 111 -20.22 -4.88 -5.70
N SER A 112 -19.81 -5.46 -6.80
CA SER A 112 -19.31 -6.83 -6.86
C SER A 112 -17.81 -6.95 -6.56
N VAL A 113 -17.11 -5.81 -6.40
CA VAL A 113 -15.68 -5.77 -6.14
C VAL A 113 -15.40 -5.55 -4.65
N ASP A 114 -14.80 -6.53 -4.00
CA ASP A 114 -14.40 -6.45 -2.60
C ASP A 114 -13.02 -5.83 -2.37
N ILE A 115 -12.10 -5.94 -3.36
CA ILE A 115 -10.71 -5.50 -3.21
C ILE A 115 -10.25 -4.78 -4.48
N GLY A 116 -9.82 -3.51 -4.32
CA GLY A 116 -9.11 -2.75 -5.34
C GLY A 116 -7.61 -2.70 -5.06
N THR A 117 -6.79 -2.74 -6.10
CA THR A 117 -5.34 -2.54 -6.00
C THR A 117 -4.80 -1.78 -7.21
N LEU A 118 -3.57 -1.31 -7.10
CA LEU A 118 -2.89 -0.61 -8.18
C LEU A 118 -1.88 -1.53 -8.85
N VAL A 119 -1.74 -1.36 -10.16
CA VAL A 119 -0.68 -1.99 -10.93
C VAL A 119 0.01 -0.96 -11.80
N CYS A 120 1.29 -1.17 -12.13
CA CYS A 120 1.99 -0.38 -13.12
C CYS A 120 2.64 -1.28 -14.18
N PRO A 121 2.86 -0.74 -15.40
CA PRO A 121 3.51 -1.49 -16.46
C PRO A 121 4.91 -1.93 -16.05
N ILE A 122 5.30 -3.14 -16.41
CA ILE A 122 6.68 -3.61 -16.34
C ILE A 122 7.45 -2.99 -17.50
N ALA A 123 8.50 -2.25 -17.21
CA ALA A 123 9.23 -1.48 -18.19
C ALA A 123 10.23 -2.30 -19.00
N ASN A 124 10.76 -3.40 -18.45
CA ASN A 124 11.80 -4.21 -19.09
C ASN A 124 11.85 -5.63 -18.54
N GLU A 125 12.60 -6.51 -19.23
CA GLU A 125 12.73 -7.91 -18.85
C GLU A 125 13.40 -8.12 -17.48
N ALA A 126 14.31 -7.27 -17.05
CA ALA A 126 14.93 -7.36 -15.74
C ALA A 126 13.90 -7.18 -14.61
N GLU A 127 12.99 -6.24 -14.76
CA GLU A 127 11.86 -6.08 -13.84
C GLU A 127 10.93 -7.29 -13.85
N ALA A 128 10.63 -7.83 -15.04
CA ALA A 128 9.79 -9.02 -15.18
C ALA A 128 10.34 -10.22 -14.41
N HIS A 129 11.66 -10.37 -14.36
CA HIS A 129 12.34 -11.49 -13.68
C HIS A 129 12.75 -11.18 -12.23
N THR A 130 12.43 -9.98 -11.73
CA THR A 130 12.77 -9.61 -10.35
C THR A 130 11.75 -10.20 -9.36
N ASP A 131 12.20 -11.09 -8.47
CA ASP A 131 11.34 -11.76 -7.49
C ASP A 131 10.69 -10.82 -6.47
N SER A 132 11.25 -9.62 -6.27
CA SER A 132 10.68 -8.63 -5.36
C SER A 132 9.41 -7.97 -5.91
N PHE A 133 9.16 -8.04 -7.22
CA PHE A 133 7.95 -7.55 -7.85
C PHE A 133 6.93 -8.68 -7.96
N VAL A 134 5.72 -8.43 -7.50
CA VAL A 134 4.59 -9.34 -7.70
C VAL A 134 3.94 -8.96 -9.01
N LYS A 135 3.98 -9.86 -10.01
CA LYS A 135 3.34 -9.66 -11.30
C LYS A 135 1.85 -9.92 -11.17
N CYS A 136 1.07 -9.20 -11.95
CA CYS A 136 -0.38 -9.34 -12.01
C CYS A 136 -0.82 -9.57 -13.46
N ALA A 137 -1.54 -10.65 -13.71
CA ALA A 137 -2.25 -10.84 -14.95
C ALA A 137 -3.57 -10.07 -14.89
N CYS A 138 -3.67 -8.99 -15.68
CA CYS A 138 -4.83 -8.10 -15.74
C CYS A 138 -5.53 -8.24 -17.09
N ALA A 139 -6.86 -8.14 -17.07
CA ALA A 139 -7.70 -8.22 -18.28
C ALA A 139 -8.12 -6.83 -18.78
N PHE A 140 -7.16 -5.91 -18.98
CA PHE A 140 -7.44 -4.60 -19.54
C PHE A 140 -7.93 -4.71 -21.00
N THR A 141 -8.97 -3.96 -21.35
CA THR A 141 -9.53 -3.88 -22.70
C THR A 141 -9.59 -2.43 -23.16
N GLY A 142 -9.08 -2.16 -24.37
CA GLY A 142 -9.05 -0.79 -24.91
C GLY A 142 -8.34 0.18 -23.97
N ASP A 143 -8.95 1.34 -23.71
CA ASP A 143 -8.44 2.39 -22.85
C ASP A 143 -8.91 2.28 -21.38
N ALA A 144 -9.39 1.10 -20.95
CA ALA A 144 -9.90 0.89 -19.61
C ALA A 144 -8.80 1.11 -18.57
N MET A 145 -9.10 1.89 -17.52
CA MET A 145 -8.20 2.15 -16.40
C MET A 145 -8.44 1.21 -15.22
N VAL A 146 -9.52 0.43 -15.27
CA VAL A 146 -9.89 -0.59 -14.28
C VAL A 146 -10.12 -1.92 -15.00
N ALA A 147 -9.58 -3.00 -14.44
CA ALA A 147 -9.72 -4.33 -15.01
C ALA A 147 -9.65 -5.41 -13.93
N PRO A 148 -10.26 -6.57 -14.14
CA PRO A 148 -10.09 -7.71 -13.25
C PRO A 148 -8.63 -8.15 -13.15
N ALA A 149 -8.14 -8.35 -11.92
CA ALA A 149 -6.89 -9.03 -11.65
C ALA A 149 -7.17 -10.55 -11.64
N LEU A 150 -6.61 -11.27 -12.60
CA LEU A 150 -6.89 -12.69 -12.79
C LEU A 150 -5.96 -13.57 -11.95
N TYR A 151 -4.71 -13.16 -11.79
CA TYR A 151 -3.72 -13.94 -11.05
C TYR A 151 -2.52 -13.08 -10.63
N PHE A 152 -1.91 -13.42 -9.50
CA PHE A 152 -0.68 -12.81 -9.00
C PHE A 152 0.45 -13.85 -8.89
N SER A 153 1.66 -13.49 -9.29
CA SER A 153 2.83 -14.37 -9.25
C SER A 153 4.13 -13.60 -9.02
N ARG A 154 5.10 -14.23 -8.37
CA ARG A 154 6.48 -13.73 -8.37
C ARG A 154 7.26 -14.13 -9.63
N LEU A 155 6.82 -15.19 -10.32
CA LEU A 155 7.34 -15.56 -11.63
C LEU A 155 6.77 -14.66 -12.72
N PRO A 156 7.45 -14.51 -13.87
CA PRO A 156 6.95 -13.74 -15.00
C PRO A 156 5.60 -14.28 -15.51
N ILE A 157 4.59 -13.43 -15.56
CA ILE A 157 3.27 -13.69 -16.13
C ILE A 157 2.75 -12.42 -16.83
N PRO A 158 1.90 -12.54 -17.89
CA PRO A 158 1.62 -13.77 -18.64
C PRO A 158 2.83 -14.23 -19.45
N TRP A 159 2.78 -15.46 -19.97
CA TRP A 159 3.78 -15.94 -20.92
C TRP A 159 3.56 -15.32 -22.30
N GLY A 160 4.64 -15.03 -23.02
CA GLY A 160 4.60 -14.51 -24.40
C GLY A 160 4.74 -12.98 -24.47
N GLU A 161 4.48 -12.46 -25.66
CA GLU A 161 4.51 -11.02 -25.95
C GLU A 161 3.22 -10.34 -25.48
N GLY A 162 3.34 -9.11 -25.00
CA GLY A 162 2.20 -8.31 -24.56
C GLY A 162 2.49 -7.51 -23.30
N PRO A 163 1.54 -6.65 -22.90
CA PRO A 163 1.71 -5.83 -21.72
C PRO A 163 1.74 -6.71 -20.45
N ARG A 164 2.72 -6.46 -19.60
CA ARG A 164 2.89 -7.09 -18.29
C ARG A 164 2.82 -6.03 -17.19
N TRP A 165 2.26 -6.42 -16.07
CA TRP A 165 1.97 -5.53 -14.96
C TRP A 165 2.57 -6.07 -13.67
N HIS A 166 3.01 -5.18 -12.79
CA HIS A 166 3.34 -5.54 -11.41
C HIS A 166 2.52 -4.71 -10.42
N HIS A 167 2.23 -5.36 -9.28
CA HIS A 167 1.56 -4.82 -8.11
C HIS A 167 2.56 -4.29 -7.10
#